data_852913bbe1fb381c4ae0cff84d0d46fe
#
_entry.id   852913bbe1fb381c4ae0cff84d0d46fe
#
_cell.length_a   1.000
_cell.length_b   1.000
_cell.length_c   1.000
_cell.angle_alpha   90.00
_cell.angle_beta   90.00
_cell.angle_gamma   90.00
#
_symmetry.space_group_name_H-M   'P 1'
#
loop_
_entity.id
_entity.type
_entity.pdbx_description
1 polymer ?
#
loop_
_entity_poly.entity_id
_entity_poly.type
_entity_poly.pdbx_seq_one_letter_code
_entity_poly.pdbx_strand_id
1 'polypeptide(L)'
;MSRRLVSPSLARVLGVAGILVALAAGLGALPGAARANGRLPATVSINFRQGHDADIVAGLTFGLAISHDGGATWHWMCDDAIGIAGGAYDPIYEFSPTGTLFATTLNGLAVMRDGCAFSPTPAGKTFVSATTLGPDGAVYYGAAQTAGAGIPADFQIYRSTDDGMMFPVHPQPDPATDTNVWWESIAVAPNDKSIVYLTGFRIIPASPGSTDTVRDHLLYRSEDGGVTWTPQMPPTLAGLTLSQNSLIHIVGIASDDSKHVYARVSYIDKMTTDGLYVSTDAGVTWKQILTHPDRFIAFVVRTPLHNGHHDLVTATANFGTEISHDDGVTWAPLSGAPHINCLAENSAGELWACTQNYGVGQAQTDDAGIMKTTDLATWAKVLRYQDLAGPVAGCGADTVEQKTCNQATLWCGVCAQLGCTPAASFVCPVAASEVPVNPPMTKGGCCDTGASPGGPLALALSVATLLWRPRRRLRSR
;
A
#
# COMPACT_ATOMS: atom_id res chain seq x y z
N MET A 1 -49.98 27.81 55.36
CA MET A 1 -48.73 28.27 54.64
C MET A 1 -47.56 27.41 55.07
N SER A 2 -47.21 26.37 54.32
CA SER A 2 -46.13 25.47 54.65
C SER A 2 -45.00 25.73 53.66
N ARG A 3 -43.89 26.33 54.10
CA ARG A 3 -42.65 26.51 53.34
C ARG A 3 -41.88 25.22 53.43
N ARG A 4 -41.76 24.52 52.32
CA ARG A 4 -40.79 23.42 52.20
C ARG A 4 -39.36 23.99 52.03
N LEU A 5 -38.54 23.77 53.06
CA LEU A 5 -37.09 24.04 53.01
C LEU A 5 -36.39 23.03 52.11
N VAL A 6 -35.83 23.50 51.02
CA VAL A 6 -34.97 22.68 50.15
C VAL A 6 -33.64 22.49 50.87
N SER A 7 -33.23 21.25 51.07
CA SER A 7 -31.99 20.88 51.75
C SER A 7 -30.78 21.40 51.01
N PRO A 8 -29.80 22.08 51.66
CA PRO A 8 -28.63 22.64 51.01
C PRO A 8 -27.67 21.60 50.41
N SER A 9 -27.86 20.32 50.71
CA SER A 9 -27.10 19.22 50.10
C SER A 9 -27.50 18.93 48.66
N LEU A 10 -28.75 19.15 48.25
CA LEU A 10 -29.22 18.92 46.90
C LEU A 10 -28.68 19.96 45.91
N ALA A 11 -28.53 21.20 46.31
CA ALA A 11 -27.99 22.29 45.51
C ALA A 11 -26.50 22.12 45.20
N ARG A 12 -25.73 21.53 46.12
CA ARG A 12 -24.28 21.23 45.88
C ARG A 12 -24.06 20.05 44.91
N VAL A 13 -24.93 19.02 44.97
CA VAL A 13 -24.83 17.89 44.06
C VAL A 13 -25.21 18.29 42.63
N LEU A 14 -26.22 19.12 42.43
CA LEU A 14 -26.60 19.63 41.11
C LEU A 14 -25.56 20.59 40.53
N GLY A 15 -24.87 21.38 41.36
CA GLY A 15 -23.78 22.26 40.91
C GLY A 15 -22.56 21.50 40.41
N VAL A 16 -22.15 20.45 41.13
CA VAL A 16 -21.01 19.61 40.74
C VAL A 16 -21.31 18.78 39.45
N ALA A 17 -22.54 18.26 39.34
CA ALA A 17 -22.97 17.55 38.12
C ALA A 17 -23.01 18.48 36.90
N GLY A 18 -23.45 19.74 37.04
CA GLY A 18 -23.46 20.73 35.97
C GLY A 18 -22.05 21.12 35.49
N ILE A 19 -21.10 21.25 36.42
CA ILE A 19 -19.69 21.54 36.07
C ILE A 19 -19.02 20.37 35.38
N LEU A 20 -19.28 19.13 35.78
CA LEU A 20 -18.74 17.94 35.13
C LEU A 20 -19.30 17.73 33.71
N VAL A 21 -20.56 18.03 33.47
CA VAL A 21 -21.18 17.98 32.14
C VAL A 21 -20.60 19.07 31.22
N ALA A 22 -20.40 20.29 31.74
CA ALA A 22 -19.79 21.39 30.98
C ALA A 22 -18.31 21.11 30.63
N LEU A 23 -17.55 20.49 31.54
CA LEU A 23 -16.19 20.07 31.30
C LEU A 23 -16.12 18.92 30.28
N ALA A 24 -17.03 17.95 30.35
CA ALA A 24 -17.12 16.85 29.38
C ALA A 24 -17.53 17.35 27.98
N ALA A 25 -18.43 18.32 27.88
CA ALA A 25 -18.81 18.95 26.61
C ALA A 25 -17.71 19.85 26.04
N GLY A 26 -16.93 20.53 26.89
CA GLY A 26 -15.77 21.34 26.48
C GLY A 26 -14.59 20.50 25.94
N LEU A 27 -14.38 19.31 26.50
CA LEU A 27 -13.34 18.38 26.03
C LEU A 27 -13.70 17.68 24.72
N GLY A 28 -14.99 17.55 24.39
CA GLY A 28 -15.45 16.99 23.11
C GLY A 28 -15.40 17.98 21.93
N ALA A 29 -15.18 19.27 22.19
CA ALA A 29 -15.14 20.32 21.16
C ALA A 29 -13.73 20.76 20.78
N LEU A 30 -12.68 20.10 21.30
CA LEU A 30 -11.32 20.33 20.80
C LEU A 30 -11.28 19.73 19.38
N PRO A 31 -10.93 20.52 18.35
CA PRO A 31 -10.70 19.97 17.02
C PRO A 31 -9.65 18.87 17.18
N GLY A 32 -10.04 17.63 16.82
CA GLY A 32 -9.08 16.54 16.76
C GLY A 32 -7.93 17.00 15.86
N ALA A 33 -6.72 17.07 16.41
CA ALA A 33 -5.55 17.30 15.60
C ALA A 33 -5.60 16.28 14.47
N ALA A 34 -5.60 16.74 13.23
CA ALA A 34 -5.44 15.88 12.07
C ALA A 34 -4.14 15.10 12.30
N ARG A 35 -4.24 13.83 12.67
CA ARG A 35 -3.09 12.95 12.81
C ARG A 35 -2.76 12.50 11.40
N ALA A 36 -1.69 13.04 10.82
CA ALA A 36 -0.97 12.30 9.80
C ALA A 36 -0.76 10.89 10.36
N ASN A 37 -0.90 9.86 9.53
CA ASN A 37 -0.87 8.43 9.90
C ASN A 37 0.41 7.96 10.61
N GLY A 38 1.26 8.87 11.08
CA GLY A 38 2.50 8.59 11.80
C GLY A 38 3.62 7.99 10.94
N ARG A 39 3.39 7.78 9.64
CA ARG A 39 4.39 7.32 8.68
C ARG A 39 5.16 8.52 8.14
N LEU A 40 6.47 8.33 7.92
CA LEU A 40 7.28 9.33 7.24
C LEU A 40 6.80 9.49 5.79
N PRO A 41 6.78 10.72 5.24
CA PRO A 41 6.49 10.93 3.84
C PRO A 41 7.46 10.16 2.95
N ALA A 42 6.92 9.25 2.15
CA ALA A 42 7.68 8.42 1.22
C ALA A 42 6.87 8.15 -0.06
N THR A 43 7.57 7.93 -1.18
CA THR A 43 7.02 7.35 -2.40
C THR A 43 7.15 5.85 -2.32
N VAL A 44 6.07 5.13 -2.61
CA VAL A 44 5.97 3.66 -2.49
C VAL A 44 5.78 2.95 -3.83
N SER A 45 5.30 3.66 -4.86
CA SER A 45 5.16 3.12 -6.22
C SER A 45 5.22 4.24 -7.26
N ILE A 46 5.59 3.87 -8.49
CA ILE A 46 5.55 4.72 -9.68
C ILE A 46 4.89 3.89 -10.78
N ASN A 47 3.86 4.45 -11.42
CA ASN A 47 3.12 3.78 -12.47
C ASN A 47 2.96 4.73 -13.66
N PHE A 48 3.40 4.30 -14.84
CA PHE A 48 3.21 5.01 -16.09
C PHE A 48 1.90 4.58 -16.74
N ARG A 49 1.20 5.52 -17.36
CA ARG A 49 0.09 5.16 -18.23
C ARG A 49 0.63 4.39 -19.43
N GLN A 50 0.11 3.20 -19.64
CA GLN A 50 0.57 2.33 -20.72
C GLN A 50 0.47 3.05 -22.08
N GLY A 51 1.61 3.20 -22.78
CA GLY A 51 1.71 3.90 -24.05
C GLY A 51 1.73 5.43 -23.99
N HIS A 52 1.75 6.03 -22.78
CA HIS A 52 1.74 7.48 -22.56
C HIS A 52 2.63 7.85 -21.37
N ASP A 53 3.95 7.76 -21.55
CA ASP A 53 4.94 7.96 -20.48
C ASP A 53 4.91 9.37 -19.82
N ALA A 54 4.23 10.35 -20.43
CA ALA A 54 4.02 11.65 -19.83
C ALA A 54 2.98 11.64 -18.70
N ASP A 55 2.08 10.65 -18.68
CA ASP A 55 1.08 10.48 -17.64
C ASP A 55 1.62 9.50 -16.59
N ILE A 56 1.85 10.00 -15.38
CA ILE A 56 2.52 9.27 -14.31
C ILE A 56 1.72 9.42 -13.01
N VAL A 57 1.59 8.34 -12.28
CA VAL A 57 1.10 8.39 -10.90
C VAL A 57 2.13 7.80 -9.96
N ALA A 58 2.30 8.43 -8.81
CA ALA A 58 3.17 7.99 -7.75
C ALA A 58 2.37 7.81 -6.46
N GLY A 59 2.32 6.58 -5.97
CA GLY A 59 1.74 6.27 -4.66
C GLY A 59 2.62 6.85 -3.55
N LEU A 60 2.01 7.61 -2.65
CA LEU A 60 2.67 8.24 -1.52
C LEU A 60 2.11 7.67 -0.21
N THR A 61 2.91 7.68 0.87
CA THR A 61 2.40 7.33 2.21
C THR A 61 1.39 8.35 2.75
N PHE A 62 1.13 9.43 2.01
CA PHE A 62 0.22 10.51 2.38
C PHE A 62 -0.71 10.91 1.22
N GLY A 63 -1.02 9.96 0.33
CA GLY A 63 -1.90 10.14 -0.81
C GLY A 63 -1.31 9.69 -2.14
N LEU A 64 -1.60 10.39 -3.21
CA LEU A 64 -1.17 10.13 -4.56
C LEU A 64 -0.62 11.40 -5.19
N ALA A 65 0.49 11.33 -5.92
CA ALA A 65 0.96 12.40 -6.79
C ALA A 65 0.70 12.04 -8.25
N ILE A 66 0.22 13.00 -9.04
CA ILE A 66 -0.15 12.85 -10.45
C ILE A 66 0.61 13.87 -11.28
N SER A 67 1.21 13.43 -12.37
CA SER A 67 1.85 14.26 -13.39
C SER A 67 1.29 13.90 -14.76
N HIS A 68 1.12 14.91 -15.63
CA HIS A 68 0.68 14.77 -17.03
C HIS A 68 1.70 15.32 -18.03
N ASP A 69 2.92 15.64 -17.56
CA ASP A 69 3.95 16.31 -18.34
C ASP A 69 5.35 15.66 -18.15
N GLY A 70 5.35 14.34 -17.93
CA GLY A 70 6.60 13.59 -17.80
C GLY A 70 7.35 13.85 -16.49
N GLY A 71 6.64 14.27 -15.45
CA GLY A 71 7.19 14.55 -14.15
C GLY A 71 7.70 15.98 -13.96
N ALA A 72 7.38 16.91 -14.88
CA ALA A 72 7.79 18.32 -14.74
C ALA A 72 6.95 19.05 -13.68
N THR A 73 5.65 18.73 -13.59
CA THR A 73 4.76 19.21 -12.52
C THR A 73 3.99 18.07 -11.88
N TRP A 74 3.74 18.19 -10.58
CA TRP A 74 3.06 17.18 -9.80
C TRP A 74 1.95 17.79 -8.95
N HIS A 75 0.77 17.18 -9.03
CA HIS A 75 -0.39 17.52 -8.21
C HIS A 75 -0.67 16.41 -7.20
N TRP A 76 -1.18 16.78 -6.05
CA TRP A 76 -1.45 15.89 -4.94
C TRP A 76 -2.95 15.56 -4.81
N MET A 77 -3.26 14.31 -4.51
CA MET A 77 -4.60 13.83 -4.13
C MET A 77 -4.52 13.17 -2.76
N CYS A 78 -5.40 13.52 -1.84
CA CYS A 78 -5.37 13.00 -0.48
C CYS A 78 -5.95 11.58 -0.36
N ASP A 79 -5.60 10.87 0.72
CA ASP A 79 -6.06 9.52 1.03
C ASP A 79 -7.58 9.36 0.98
N ASP A 80 -8.33 10.36 1.46
CA ASP A 80 -9.80 10.33 1.47
C ASP A 80 -10.39 10.28 0.07
N ALA A 81 -9.78 10.96 -0.91
CA ALA A 81 -10.23 10.94 -2.31
C ALA A 81 -9.95 9.60 -3.01
N ILE A 82 -8.95 8.86 -2.53
CA ILE A 82 -8.64 7.50 -3.01
C ILE A 82 -9.57 6.47 -2.34
N GLY A 83 -10.12 6.80 -1.17
CA GLY A 83 -10.96 5.90 -0.37
C GLY A 83 -10.17 5.03 0.61
N ILE A 84 -8.96 5.48 1.00
CA ILE A 84 -8.06 4.81 1.96
C ILE A 84 -7.89 5.61 3.25
N ALA A 85 -8.93 6.26 3.69
CA ALA A 85 -8.91 7.12 4.87
C ALA A 85 -8.12 6.52 6.05
N GLY A 86 -7.21 7.34 6.61
CA GLY A 86 -6.36 6.95 7.73
C GLY A 86 -5.00 6.36 7.38
N GLY A 87 -4.63 6.24 6.08
CA GLY A 87 -3.25 5.98 5.62
C GLY A 87 -2.61 4.69 6.15
N ALA A 88 -3.41 3.69 6.56
CA ALA A 88 -2.89 2.44 7.10
C ALA A 88 -2.47 1.42 6.02
N TYR A 89 -2.69 1.74 4.75
CA TYR A 89 -2.55 0.83 3.63
C TYR A 89 -2.01 1.58 2.41
N ASP A 90 -1.08 0.98 1.68
CA ASP A 90 -0.57 1.50 0.42
C ASP A 90 -1.28 0.79 -0.73
N PRO A 91 -2.10 1.47 -1.54
CA PRO A 91 -2.75 0.88 -2.70
C PRO A 91 -1.73 0.39 -3.74
N ILE A 92 -2.09 -0.69 -4.43
CA ILE A 92 -1.48 -1.02 -5.71
C ILE A 92 -2.24 -0.24 -6.77
N TYR A 93 -1.51 0.47 -7.63
CA TYR A 93 -2.07 1.26 -8.71
C TYR A 93 -1.78 0.64 -10.06
N GLU A 94 -2.78 0.67 -10.97
CA GLU A 94 -2.63 0.26 -12.35
C GLU A 94 -3.18 1.36 -13.25
N PHE A 95 -2.40 1.80 -14.25
CA PHE A 95 -2.76 2.92 -15.10
C PHE A 95 -2.95 2.46 -16.54
N SER A 96 -4.21 2.29 -16.95
CA SER A 96 -4.57 1.73 -18.23
C SER A 96 -4.22 2.64 -19.42
N PRO A 97 -4.15 2.08 -20.66
CA PRO A 97 -3.87 2.88 -21.85
C PRO A 97 -4.96 3.91 -22.15
N THR A 98 -6.18 3.72 -21.68
CA THR A 98 -7.28 4.67 -21.86
C THR A 98 -7.21 5.87 -20.92
N GLY A 99 -6.33 5.83 -19.91
CA GLY A 99 -6.20 6.86 -18.88
C GLY A 99 -7.02 6.57 -17.62
N THR A 100 -7.58 5.38 -17.48
CA THR A 100 -8.25 4.96 -16.27
C THR A 100 -7.22 4.49 -15.24
N LEU A 101 -7.29 5.04 -14.04
CA LEU A 101 -6.46 4.65 -12.92
C LEU A 101 -7.25 3.75 -11.97
N PHE A 102 -6.69 2.57 -11.69
CA PHE A 102 -7.22 1.62 -10.72
C PHE A 102 -6.41 1.71 -9.44
N ALA A 103 -7.07 1.53 -8.30
CA ALA A 103 -6.43 1.48 -6.99
C ALA A 103 -7.06 0.37 -6.14
N THR A 104 -6.24 -0.47 -5.51
CA THR A 104 -6.74 -1.39 -4.50
C THR A 104 -7.11 -0.62 -3.25
N THR A 105 -8.25 -0.95 -2.63
CA THR A 105 -8.68 -0.38 -1.36
C THR A 105 -9.15 -1.47 -0.42
N LEU A 106 -9.33 -1.16 0.86
CA LEU A 106 -9.91 -2.09 1.82
C LEU A 106 -11.36 -2.51 1.46
N ASN A 107 -12.01 -1.74 0.58
CA ASN A 107 -13.39 -1.98 0.13
C ASN A 107 -13.46 -2.52 -1.31
N GLY A 108 -12.37 -3.04 -1.84
CA GLY A 108 -12.28 -3.58 -3.20
C GLY A 108 -11.45 -2.73 -4.15
N LEU A 109 -11.58 -2.98 -5.44
CA LEU A 109 -10.91 -2.21 -6.48
C LEU A 109 -11.71 -0.93 -6.76
N ALA A 110 -11.06 0.21 -6.66
CA ALA A 110 -11.60 1.51 -7.02
C ALA A 110 -11.04 1.97 -8.37
N VAL A 111 -11.76 2.85 -9.05
CA VAL A 111 -11.42 3.34 -10.39
C VAL A 111 -11.64 4.85 -10.50
N MET A 112 -10.68 5.54 -11.09
CA MET A 112 -10.75 6.96 -11.43
C MET A 112 -10.60 7.13 -12.94
N ARG A 113 -11.54 7.86 -13.59
CA ARG A 113 -11.56 8.11 -15.03
C ARG A 113 -11.48 9.59 -15.38
N ASP A 114 -11.81 10.45 -14.45
CA ASP A 114 -11.91 11.89 -14.64
C ASP A 114 -10.75 12.68 -14.01
N GLY A 115 -9.78 12.00 -13.43
CA GLY A 115 -8.66 12.62 -12.72
C GLY A 115 -9.03 13.20 -11.35
N CYS A 116 -10.29 13.08 -10.90
CA CYS A 116 -10.80 13.80 -9.74
C CYS A 116 -11.41 12.91 -8.66
N ALA A 117 -11.96 11.75 -9.00
CA ALA A 117 -12.71 10.96 -8.07
C ALA A 117 -12.54 9.45 -8.30
N PHE A 118 -12.15 8.75 -7.26
CA PHE A 118 -12.23 7.30 -7.23
C PHE A 118 -13.64 6.85 -6.88
N SER A 119 -14.11 5.85 -7.59
CA SER A 119 -15.38 5.19 -7.35
C SER A 119 -15.20 3.68 -7.31
N PRO A 120 -16.03 2.94 -6.52
CA PRO A 120 -15.97 1.47 -6.52
C PRO A 120 -16.24 0.92 -7.93
N THR A 121 -15.53 -0.13 -8.31
CA THR A 121 -15.85 -0.87 -9.53
C THR A 121 -17.13 -1.71 -9.34
N PRO A 122 -17.78 -2.16 -10.44
CA PRO A 122 -18.93 -3.06 -10.35
C PRO A 122 -18.64 -4.42 -9.68
N ALA A 123 -17.37 -4.79 -9.54
CA ALA A 123 -16.93 -6.05 -8.93
C ALA A 123 -17.24 -6.19 -7.43
N GLY A 124 -17.78 -5.15 -6.79
CA GLY A 124 -18.25 -5.23 -5.41
C GLY A 124 -17.22 -4.86 -4.35
N LYS A 125 -17.52 -5.22 -3.08
CA LYS A 125 -16.71 -4.90 -1.90
C LYS A 125 -15.80 -6.06 -1.49
N THR A 126 -15.15 -6.68 -2.45
CA THR A 126 -14.27 -7.82 -2.22
C THR A 126 -12.86 -7.33 -1.96
N PHE A 127 -12.21 -7.79 -0.89
CA PHE A 127 -10.82 -7.46 -0.63
C PHE A 127 -9.94 -7.97 -1.77
N VAL A 128 -9.16 -7.07 -2.37
CA VAL A 128 -8.25 -7.35 -3.48
C VAL A 128 -6.83 -7.45 -2.94
N SER A 129 -6.21 -8.62 -3.09
CA SER A 129 -4.85 -8.89 -2.59
C SER A 129 -3.77 -8.77 -3.65
N ALA A 130 -4.12 -8.92 -4.93
CA ALA A 130 -3.20 -8.79 -6.06
C ALA A 130 -3.92 -8.17 -7.25
N THR A 131 -3.24 -7.31 -8.01
CA THR A 131 -3.74 -6.75 -9.27
C THR A 131 -2.60 -6.56 -10.25
N THR A 132 -2.92 -6.54 -11.54
CA THR A 132 -1.96 -6.24 -12.62
C THR A 132 -2.69 -5.79 -13.87
N LEU A 133 -1.96 -5.07 -14.73
CA LEU A 133 -2.38 -4.68 -16.06
C LEU A 133 -1.66 -5.54 -17.10
N GLY A 134 -2.42 -6.15 -18.00
CA GLY A 134 -1.86 -6.87 -19.16
C GLY A 134 -1.38 -5.92 -20.26
N PRO A 135 -0.53 -6.38 -21.20
CA PRO A 135 -0.03 -5.56 -22.31
C PRO A 135 -1.12 -5.09 -23.28
N ASP A 136 -2.30 -5.70 -23.24
CA ASP A 136 -3.50 -5.32 -24.00
C ASP A 136 -4.44 -4.37 -23.23
N GLY A 137 -4.04 -3.90 -22.07
CA GLY A 137 -4.85 -3.05 -21.20
C GLY A 137 -5.88 -3.81 -20.37
N ALA A 138 -5.90 -5.15 -20.42
CA ALA A 138 -6.77 -5.94 -19.57
C ALA A 138 -6.33 -5.83 -18.10
N VAL A 139 -7.28 -5.60 -17.20
CA VAL A 139 -7.02 -5.50 -15.75
C VAL A 139 -7.40 -6.81 -15.09
N TYR A 140 -6.47 -7.37 -14.33
CA TYR A 140 -6.69 -8.56 -13.52
C TYR A 140 -6.66 -8.21 -12.03
N TYR A 141 -7.47 -8.90 -11.24
CA TYR A 141 -7.27 -8.91 -9.79
C TYR A 141 -7.63 -10.26 -9.18
N GLY A 142 -6.96 -10.56 -8.07
CA GLY A 142 -7.24 -11.72 -7.21
C GLY A 142 -7.96 -11.27 -5.94
N ALA A 143 -9.09 -11.89 -5.65
CA ALA A 143 -9.84 -11.68 -4.43
C ALA A 143 -9.28 -12.56 -3.29
N ALA A 144 -9.23 -12.02 -2.07
CA ALA A 144 -8.84 -12.75 -0.87
C ALA A 144 -9.79 -12.44 0.29
N GLN A 145 -11.09 -12.46 -0.01
CA GLN A 145 -12.14 -12.13 0.94
C GLN A 145 -12.57 -13.37 1.73
N THR A 146 -12.32 -13.39 3.03
CA THR A 146 -12.92 -14.40 3.93
C THR A 146 -14.36 -14.03 4.27
N ALA A 147 -15.20 -15.04 4.50
CA ALA A 147 -16.57 -14.81 4.93
C ALA A 147 -16.62 -14.12 6.29
N GLY A 148 -17.45 -13.09 6.41
CA GLY A 148 -17.64 -12.39 7.68
C GLY A 148 -18.51 -11.15 7.53
N ALA A 149 -19.16 -10.71 8.61
CA ALA A 149 -20.00 -9.52 8.67
C ALA A 149 -21.05 -9.40 7.54
N GLY A 150 -21.59 -10.54 7.06
CA GLY A 150 -22.56 -10.60 5.96
C GLY A 150 -21.95 -10.54 4.56
N ILE A 151 -20.62 -10.52 4.45
CA ILE A 151 -19.89 -10.59 3.18
C ILE A 151 -19.55 -12.07 2.92
N PRO A 152 -19.90 -12.65 1.76
CA PRO A 152 -19.51 -14.01 1.40
C PRO A 152 -18.00 -14.10 1.18
N ALA A 153 -17.46 -15.33 1.28
CA ALA A 153 -16.08 -15.58 0.88
C ALA A 153 -15.94 -15.43 -0.64
N ASP A 154 -14.81 -14.87 -1.06
CA ASP A 154 -14.48 -14.69 -2.47
C ASP A 154 -12.95 -14.83 -2.66
N PHE A 155 -12.55 -15.84 -3.43
CA PHE A 155 -11.15 -16.15 -3.75
C PHE A 155 -10.95 -16.25 -5.27
N GLN A 156 -11.89 -15.71 -6.06
CA GLN A 156 -11.88 -15.76 -7.49
C GLN A 156 -10.82 -14.85 -8.10
N ILE A 157 -10.46 -15.14 -9.33
CA ILE A 157 -9.72 -14.25 -10.20
C ILE A 157 -10.73 -13.51 -11.07
N TYR A 158 -10.50 -12.25 -11.31
CA TYR A 158 -11.33 -11.39 -12.13
C TYR A 158 -10.50 -10.74 -13.22
N ARG A 159 -11.08 -10.61 -14.40
CA ARG A 159 -10.45 -9.94 -15.54
C ARG A 159 -11.43 -9.01 -16.23
N SER A 160 -11.01 -7.77 -16.44
CA SER A 160 -11.71 -6.79 -17.27
C SER A 160 -10.95 -6.55 -18.56
N THR A 161 -11.66 -6.53 -19.69
CA THR A 161 -11.13 -6.14 -21.02
C THR A 161 -11.83 -4.89 -21.56
N ASP A 162 -12.66 -4.26 -20.76
CA ASP A 162 -13.47 -3.10 -21.08
C ASP A 162 -13.19 -1.92 -20.13
N ASP A 163 -11.93 -1.80 -19.75
CA ASP A 163 -11.43 -0.72 -18.89
C ASP A 163 -12.12 -0.65 -17.52
N GLY A 164 -12.41 -1.80 -16.94
CA GLY A 164 -13.03 -1.92 -15.62
C GLY A 164 -14.51 -1.59 -15.57
N MET A 165 -15.20 -1.58 -16.72
CA MET A 165 -16.66 -1.44 -16.74
C MET A 165 -17.37 -2.72 -16.28
N MET A 166 -16.79 -3.88 -16.60
CA MET A 166 -17.23 -5.18 -16.10
C MET A 166 -16.01 -6.02 -15.70
N PHE A 167 -16.20 -6.86 -14.71
CA PHE A 167 -15.22 -7.85 -14.26
C PHE A 167 -15.83 -9.24 -14.27
N PRO A 168 -15.88 -9.92 -15.43
CA PRO A 168 -16.25 -11.32 -15.48
C PRO A 168 -15.36 -12.14 -14.55
N VAL A 169 -15.98 -13.09 -13.85
CA VAL A 169 -15.26 -14.07 -13.02
C VAL A 169 -14.47 -14.98 -13.95
N HIS A 170 -13.17 -15.06 -13.71
CA HIS A 170 -12.34 -16.14 -14.20
C HIS A 170 -12.25 -17.20 -13.11
N PRO A 171 -12.43 -18.50 -13.46
CA PRO A 171 -12.35 -19.54 -12.45
C PRO A 171 -11.02 -19.47 -11.70
N GLN A 172 -11.08 -19.56 -10.37
CA GLN A 172 -9.87 -19.78 -9.60
C GLN A 172 -9.25 -21.12 -10.01
N PRO A 173 -7.91 -21.29 -9.90
CA PRO A 173 -7.22 -22.46 -10.46
C PRO A 173 -7.76 -23.80 -9.97
N ASP A 174 -8.04 -23.95 -8.70
CA ASP A 174 -8.59 -25.18 -8.11
C ASP A 174 -9.73 -24.85 -7.13
N PRO A 175 -10.98 -24.70 -7.63
CA PRO A 175 -12.12 -24.34 -6.78
C PRO A 175 -12.41 -25.33 -5.65
N ALA A 176 -11.96 -26.57 -5.77
CA ALA A 176 -12.20 -27.59 -4.77
C ALA A 176 -11.26 -27.45 -3.55
N THR A 177 -10.06 -26.97 -3.76
CA THR A 177 -9.04 -26.86 -2.71
C THR A 177 -8.70 -25.41 -2.34
N ASP A 178 -8.92 -24.46 -3.27
CA ASP A 178 -8.60 -23.04 -3.08
C ASP A 178 -9.74 -22.30 -2.34
N THR A 179 -10.13 -22.80 -1.18
CA THR A 179 -11.26 -22.26 -0.39
C THR A 179 -10.88 -21.25 0.67
N ASN A 180 -9.58 -21.00 0.86
CA ASN A 180 -9.04 -20.03 1.79
C ASN A 180 -7.67 -19.57 1.30
N VAL A 181 -7.65 -18.90 0.16
CA VAL A 181 -6.44 -18.50 -0.55
C VAL A 181 -6.18 -17.01 -0.35
N TRP A 182 -4.91 -16.68 -0.21
CA TRP A 182 -4.40 -15.33 -0.36
C TRP A 182 -3.55 -15.27 -1.62
N TRP A 183 -4.02 -14.56 -2.64
CA TRP A 183 -3.24 -14.34 -3.85
C TRP A 183 -2.16 -13.29 -3.57
N GLU A 184 -0.92 -13.59 -3.92
CA GLU A 184 0.25 -12.75 -3.62
C GLU A 184 0.67 -11.91 -4.82
N SER A 185 0.64 -12.47 -6.02
CA SER A 185 0.91 -11.75 -7.25
C SER A 185 0.17 -12.34 -8.44
N ILE A 186 -0.18 -11.47 -9.38
CA ILE A 186 -0.61 -11.81 -10.74
C ILE A 186 0.36 -11.10 -11.67
N ALA A 187 0.91 -11.79 -12.66
CA ALA A 187 1.82 -11.20 -13.64
C ALA A 187 1.46 -11.68 -15.04
N VAL A 188 1.27 -10.75 -15.98
CA VAL A 188 1.01 -11.05 -17.39
C VAL A 188 2.29 -10.83 -18.17
N ALA A 189 2.64 -11.76 -19.06
CA ALA A 189 3.85 -11.62 -19.87
C ALA A 189 3.76 -10.41 -20.82
N PRO A 190 4.79 -9.55 -20.86
CA PRO A 190 4.76 -8.33 -21.68
C PRO A 190 4.62 -8.59 -23.17
N ASN A 191 5.18 -9.72 -23.65
CA ASN A 191 5.19 -10.11 -25.06
C ASN A 191 4.04 -11.06 -25.47
N ASP A 192 3.30 -11.59 -24.50
CA ASP A 192 2.20 -12.52 -24.76
C ASP A 192 1.11 -12.42 -23.67
N LYS A 193 0.03 -11.71 -24.00
CA LYS A 193 -1.10 -11.49 -23.09
C LYS A 193 -1.85 -12.77 -22.70
N SER A 194 -1.63 -13.89 -23.38
CA SER A 194 -2.23 -15.18 -23.03
C SER A 194 -1.50 -15.83 -21.85
N ILE A 195 -0.25 -15.48 -21.62
CA ILE A 195 0.58 -16.04 -20.55
C ILE A 195 0.41 -15.23 -19.27
N VAL A 196 -0.13 -15.88 -18.25
CA VAL A 196 -0.36 -15.28 -16.92
C VAL A 196 0.19 -16.21 -15.85
N TYR A 197 0.93 -15.62 -14.91
CA TYR A 197 1.41 -16.30 -13.71
C TYR A 197 0.65 -15.80 -12.49
N LEU A 198 0.32 -16.69 -11.58
CA LEU A 198 -0.43 -16.41 -10.36
C LEU A 198 0.27 -17.11 -9.19
N THR A 199 0.60 -16.36 -8.16
CA THR A 199 1.12 -16.93 -6.91
C THR A 199 0.19 -16.64 -5.75
N GLY A 200 0.28 -17.48 -4.72
CA GLY A 200 -0.49 -17.32 -3.50
C GLY A 200 -0.17 -18.41 -2.49
N PHE A 201 -0.91 -18.42 -1.42
CA PHE A 201 -0.89 -19.52 -0.46
C PHE A 201 -2.29 -19.79 0.07
N ARG A 202 -2.54 -21.01 0.48
CA ARG A 202 -3.71 -21.39 1.25
C ARG A 202 -3.31 -21.82 2.65
N ILE A 203 -4.19 -21.60 3.61
CA ILE A 203 -3.99 -22.03 4.99
C ILE A 203 -4.59 -23.44 5.13
N ILE A 204 -3.76 -24.40 5.40
CA ILE A 204 -4.18 -25.79 5.57
C ILE A 204 -3.77 -26.31 6.97
N PRO A 205 -4.44 -27.34 7.53
CA PRO A 205 -3.97 -28.00 8.74
C PRO A 205 -2.57 -28.57 8.56
N ALA A 206 -1.71 -28.43 9.57
CA ALA A 206 -0.33 -28.94 9.54
C ALA A 206 -0.25 -30.48 9.42
N SER A 207 -1.32 -31.18 9.86
CA SER A 207 -1.55 -32.60 9.68
C SER A 207 -3.05 -32.91 9.80
N PRO A 208 -3.53 -34.06 9.29
CA PRO A 208 -4.94 -34.42 9.43
C PRO A 208 -5.42 -34.36 10.89
N GLY A 209 -6.44 -33.54 11.14
CA GLY A 209 -7.02 -33.33 12.47
C GLY A 209 -6.25 -32.36 13.40
N SER A 210 -5.16 -31.75 12.93
CA SER A 210 -4.44 -30.70 13.67
C SER A 210 -5.23 -29.40 13.70
N THR A 211 -5.15 -28.67 14.81
CA THR A 211 -5.57 -27.27 14.93
C THR A 211 -4.48 -26.29 14.47
N ASP A 212 -3.23 -26.74 14.40
CA ASP A 212 -2.13 -25.95 13.86
C ASP A 212 -2.25 -25.88 12.34
N THR A 213 -1.92 -24.74 11.78
CA THR A 213 -2.02 -24.49 10.35
C THR A 213 -0.65 -24.16 9.75
N VAL A 214 -0.51 -24.47 8.46
CA VAL A 214 0.66 -24.13 7.64
C VAL A 214 0.21 -23.46 6.35
N ARG A 215 1.11 -22.70 5.72
CA ARG A 215 0.91 -22.21 4.37
C ARG A 215 1.31 -23.27 3.36
N ASP A 216 0.39 -23.55 2.44
CA ASP A 216 0.65 -24.31 1.24
C ASP A 216 0.82 -23.31 0.09
N HIS A 217 2.05 -23.16 -0.39
CA HIS A 217 2.40 -22.16 -1.39
C HIS A 217 2.01 -22.63 -2.79
N LEU A 218 1.41 -21.74 -3.55
CA LEU A 218 0.82 -21.99 -4.85
C LEU A 218 1.54 -21.19 -5.93
N LEU A 219 1.75 -21.82 -7.07
CA LEU A 219 2.13 -21.18 -8.32
C LEU A 219 1.31 -21.82 -9.44
N TYR A 220 0.65 -20.98 -10.22
CA TYR A 220 -0.11 -21.40 -11.39
C TYR A 220 0.34 -20.62 -12.62
N ARG A 221 0.20 -21.26 -13.76
CA ARG A 221 0.41 -20.63 -15.07
C ARG A 221 -0.81 -20.87 -15.97
N SER A 222 -1.23 -19.81 -16.65
CA SER A 222 -2.24 -19.85 -17.71
C SER A 222 -1.59 -19.60 -19.07
N GLU A 223 -2.15 -20.21 -20.12
CA GLU A 223 -1.77 -19.99 -21.53
C GLU A 223 -2.95 -19.41 -22.34
N ASP A 224 -4.03 -19.03 -21.70
CA ASP A 224 -5.26 -18.54 -22.32
C ASP A 224 -5.81 -17.27 -21.63
N GLY A 225 -4.92 -16.48 -21.01
CA GLY A 225 -5.28 -15.22 -20.39
C GLY A 225 -6.07 -15.41 -19.08
N GLY A 226 -5.81 -16.47 -18.33
CA GLY A 226 -6.40 -16.73 -17.03
C GLY A 226 -7.73 -17.49 -17.07
N VAL A 227 -8.09 -18.09 -18.21
CA VAL A 227 -9.31 -18.92 -18.33
C VAL A 227 -9.08 -20.31 -17.74
N THR A 228 -7.94 -20.93 -18.06
CA THR A 228 -7.51 -22.19 -17.46
C THR A 228 -6.13 -22.06 -16.85
N TRP A 229 -5.87 -22.89 -15.82
CA TRP A 229 -4.66 -22.81 -15.05
C TRP A 229 -3.98 -24.17 -14.91
N THR A 230 -2.66 -24.18 -15.07
CA THR A 230 -1.83 -25.35 -14.83
C THR A 230 -0.98 -25.11 -13.59
N PRO A 231 -1.04 -25.97 -12.56
CA PRO A 231 -0.20 -25.83 -11.39
C PRO A 231 1.27 -26.01 -11.76
N GLN A 232 2.12 -25.19 -11.19
CA GLN A 232 3.56 -25.22 -11.31
C GLN A 232 4.20 -25.46 -9.94
N MET A 233 5.46 -25.86 -9.92
CA MET A 233 6.21 -25.97 -8.67
C MET A 233 6.67 -24.57 -8.24
N PRO A 234 6.31 -24.12 -7.04
CA PRO A 234 6.87 -22.88 -6.51
C PRO A 234 8.39 -22.97 -6.39
N PRO A 235 9.12 -21.82 -6.43
CA PRO A 235 10.55 -21.82 -6.14
C PRO A 235 10.80 -22.45 -4.77
N THR A 236 11.46 -23.60 -4.76
CA THR A 236 11.87 -24.27 -3.54
C THR A 236 13.39 -24.23 -3.45
N LEU A 237 13.89 -23.92 -2.27
CA LEU A 237 15.31 -24.05 -2.02
C LEU A 237 15.65 -25.55 -1.93
N ALA A 238 16.68 -25.95 -2.62
CA ALA A 238 17.20 -27.31 -2.52
C ALA A 238 17.54 -27.61 -1.04
N GLY A 239 16.70 -28.43 -0.40
CA GLY A 239 16.85 -28.83 1.01
C GLY A 239 16.30 -27.87 2.06
N LEU A 240 15.62 -26.79 1.69
CA LEU A 240 14.91 -25.90 2.61
C LEU A 240 13.40 -26.03 2.43
N THR A 241 12.69 -26.13 3.55
CA THR A 241 11.23 -26.02 3.56
C THR A 241 10.87 -24.55 3.70
N LEU A 242 10.02 -24.04 2.83
CA LEU A 242 9.47 -22.68 2.97
C LEU A 242 8.84 -22.53 4.35
N SER A 243 9.09 -21.39 4.99
CA SER A 243 8.52 -21.11 6.31
C SER A 243 7.04 -20.76 6.19
N GLN A 244 6.32 -20.83 7.30
CA GLN A 244 4.92 -20.35 7.37
C GLN A 244 4.77 -18.87 7.05
N ASN A 245 5.87 -18.11 7.06
CA ASN A 245 5.87 -16.67 6.78
C ASN A 245 6.43 -16.33 5.38
N SER A 246 6.88 -17.35 4.63
CA SER A 246 7.38 -17.13 3.27
C SER A 246 6.28 -16.56 2.37
N LEU A 247 6.65 -15.68 1.48
CA LEU A 247 5.80 -15.08 0.45
C LEU A 247 6.50 -15.26 -0.89
N ILE A 248 5.74 -15.64 -1.92
CA ILE A 248 6.27 -15.84 -3.28
C ILE A 248 5.60 -14.85 -4.21
N HIS A 249 6.38 -13.95 -4.80
CA HIS A 249 5.89 -13.00 -5.78
C HIS A 249 6.61 -13.19 -7.10
N ILE A 250 5.90 -13.27 -8.21
CA ILE A 250 6.49 -13.01 -9.51
C ILE A 250 6.82 -11.52 -9.56
N VAL A 251 8.08 -11.20 -9.72
CA VAL A 251 8.59 -9.81 -9.68
C VAL A 251 9.06 -9.30 -11.03
N GLY A 252 9.10 -10.17 -12.05
CA GLY A 252 9.42 -9.79 -13.42
C GLY A 252 9.26 -10.95 -14.39
N ILE A 253 8.97 -10.61 -15.64
CA ILE A 253 8.98 -11.52 -16.78
C ILE A 253 9.78 -10.81 -17.86
N ALA A 254 10.69 -11.52 -18.52
CA ALA A 254 11.46 -10.97 -19.62
C ALA A 254 10.55 -10.46 -20.75
N SER A 255 10.87 -9.30 -21.31
CA SER A 255 10.02 -8.66 -22.31
C SER A 255 10.02 -9.37 -23.67
N ASP A 256 11.01 -10.23 -23.92
CA ASP A 256 11.20 -10.98 -25.15
C ASP A 256 10.89 -12.48 -25.02
N ASP A 257 10.85 -13.03 -23.79
CA ASP A 257 10.56 -14.44 -23.52
C ASP A 257 9.64 -14.64 -22.31
N SER A 258 8.38 -14.98 -22.56
CA SER A 258 7.37 -15.24 -21.54
C SER A 258 7.68 -16.46 -20.64
N LYS A 259 8.68 -17.28 -20.99
CA LYS A 259 9.14 -18.42 -20.17
C LYS A 259 10.24 -18.02 -19.19
N HIS A 260 10.86 -16.86 -19.39
CA HIS A 260 11.92 -16.35 -18.56
C HIS A 260 11.31 -15.46 -17.45
N VAL A 261 11.17 -16.04 -16.26
CA VAL A 261 10.36 -15.50 -15.16
C VAL A 261 11.20 -15.36 -13.91
N TYR A 262 11.04 -14.24 -13.21
CA TYR A 262 11.73 -13.95 -11.96
C TYR A 262 10.74 -13.95 -10.78
N ALA A 263 11.14 -14.61 -9.70
CA ALA A 263 10.37 -14.66 -8.46
C ALA A 263 11.21 -14.19 -7.28
N ARG A 264 10.57 -13.46 -6.38
CA ARG A 264 11.10 -13.18 -5.04
C ARG A 264 10.44 -14.12 -4.05
N VAL A 265 11.24 -14.78 -3.22
CA VAL A 265 10.80 -15.51 -2.04
C VAL A 265 11.26 -14.76 -0.81
N SER A 266 10.31 -14.20 -0.07
CA SER A 266 10.59 -13.49 1.18
C SER A 266 10.59 -14.45 2.35
N TYR A 267 11.39 -14.15 3.38
CA TYR A 267 11.45 -14.90 4.63
C TYR A 267 11.80 -16.39 4.46
N ILE A 268 12.83 -16.68 3.68
CA ILE A 268 13.32 -18.03 3.43
C ILE A 268 13.73 -18.71 4.73
N ASP A 269 14.35 -17.94 5.65
CA ASP A 269 14.73 -18.38 6.97
C ASP A 269 14.12 -17.45 8.02
N LYS A 270 13.54 -17.94 9.04
CA LYS A 270 13.13 -17.28 10.30
C LYS A 270 12.91 -15.74 10.22
N MET A 271 12.51 -15.19 9.05
CA MET A 271 12.10 -13.80 8.81
C MET A 271 13.21 -12.80 8.44
N THR A 272 14.42 -13.22 8.10
CA THR A 272 15.51 -12.27 7.80
C THR A 272 16.09 -12.37 6.40
N THR A 273 15.92 -13.49 5.70
CA THR A 273 16.56 -13.72 4.40
C THR A 273 15.52 -13.76 3.28
N ASP A 274 15.77 -13.01 2.23
CA ASP A 274 15.04 -13.05 0.96
C ASP A 274 15.91 -13.68 -0.13
N GLY A 275 15.26 -14.29 -1.13
CA GLY A 275 15.93 -14.85 -2.33
C GLY A 275 15.26 -14.41 -3.60
N LEU A 276 16.07 -14.17 -4.63
CA LEU A 276 15.64 -14.02 -6.02
C LEU A 276 15.91 -15.32 -6.78
N TYR A 277 14.95 -15.71 -7.58
CA TYR A 277 14.94 -16.94 -8.37
C TYR A 277 14.60 -16.63 -9.80
N VAL A 278 15.16 -17.40 -10.73
CA VAL A 278 14.84 -17.36 -12.15
C VAL A 278 14.36 -18.73 -12.62
N SER A 279 13.36 -18.74 -13.46
CA SER A 279 12.95 -19.86 -14.29
C SER A 279 13.13 -19.46 -15.76
N THR A 280 13.68 -20.35 -16.57
CA THR A 280 13.79 -20.21 -18.03
C THR A 280 12.92 -21.22 -18.77
N ASP A 281 12.08 -21.94 -18.05
CA ASP A 281 11.19 -22.99 -18.55
C ASP A 281 9.73 -22.82 -18.10
N ALA A 282 9.31 -21.54 -18.00
CA ALA A 282 7.94 -21.15 -17.69
C ALA A 282 7.47 -21.55 -16.28
N GLY A 283 8.35 -21.54 -15.29
CA GLY A 283 8.03 -21.83 -13.90
C GLY A 283 8.09 -23.32 -13.53
N VAL A 284 8.59 -24.19 -14.43
CA VAL A 284 8.72 -25.63 -14.17
C VAL A 284 9.89 -25.89 -13.22
N THR A 285 11.04 -25.25 -13.50
CA THR A 285 12.20 -25.33 -12.60
C THR A 285 12.71 -23.93 -12.24
N TRP A 286 13.33 -23.84 -11.09
CA TRP A 286 13.82 -22.57 -10.54
C TRP A 286 15.26 -22.67 -10.10
N LYS A 287 16.05 -21.64 -10.42
CA LYS A 287 17.42 -21.47 -9.95
C LYS A 287 17.47 -20.21 -9.08
N GLN A 288 18.06 -20.33 -7.89
CA GLN A 288 18.38 -19.16 -7.07
C GLN A 288 19.51 -18.36 -7.72
N ILE A 289 19.29 -17.04 -7.88
CA ILE A 289 20.26 -16.14 -8.52
C ILE A 289 20.86 -15.13 -7.54
N LEU A 290 20.15 -14.82 -6.44
CA LEU A 290 20.66 -13.94 -5.40
C LEU A 290 19.99 -14.27 -4.06
N THR A 291 20.73 -14.13 -2.96
CA THR A 291 20.23 -14.26 -1.59
C THR A 291 20.78 -13.12 -0.76
N HIS A 292 19.92 -12.52 0.03
CA HIS A 292 20.32 -11.42 0.91
C HIS A 292 19.79 -11.61 2.34
N PRO A 293 20.60 -11.30 3.38
CA PRO A 293 20.13 -11.33 4.79
C PRO A 293 19.19 -10.16 5.11
N ASP A 294 18.65 -9.50 4.12
CA ASP A 294 17.73 -8.37 4.19
C ASP A 294 16.64 -8.54 3.12
N ARG A 295 15.58 -7.74 3.25
CA ARG A 295 14.44 -7.78 2.33
C ARG A 295 14.79 -7.08 1.01
N PHE A 296 14.54 -7.76 -0.09
CA PHE A 296 14.45 -7.08 -1.39
C PHE A 296 13.18 -6.22 -1.41
N ILE A 297 13.34 -4.92 -1.59
CA ILE A 297 12.24 -3.95 -1.60
C ILE A 297 11.90 -3.48 -3.02
N ALA A 298 12.80 -3.62 -3.96
CA ALA A 298 12.60 -3.27 -5.36
C ALA A 298 13.31 -4.28 -6.26
N PHE A 299 12.71 -4.54 -7.43
CA PHE A 299 13.29 -5.35 -8.49
C PHE A 299 12.72 -4.92 -9.84
N VAL A 300 13.55 -4.90 -10.87
CA VAL A 300 13.13 -4.66 -12.25
C VAL A 300 13.98 -5.49 -13.22
N VAL A 301 13.31 -6.03 -14.23
CA VAL A 301 13.92 -6.61 -15.43
C VAL A 301 13.90 -5.53 -16.49
N ARG A 302 15.07 -5.04 -16.90
CA ARG A 302 15.20 -3.96 -17.88
C ARG A 302 14.78 -4.45 -19.27
N THR A 303 13.97 -3.64 -19.95
CA THR A 303 13.51 -3.96 -21.32
C THR A 303 14.63 -3.89 -22.35
N PRO A 304 15.51 -2.88 -22.35
CA PRO A 304 16.66 -2.88 -23.26
C PRO A 304 17.64 -4.00 -22.93
N LEU A 305 17.94 -4.84 -23.94
CA LEU A 305 18.94 -5.89 -23.78
C LEU A 305 20.37 -5.30 -23.84
N HIS A 306 21.19 -5.75 -22.90
CA HIS A 306 22.62 -5.48 -22.87
C HIS A 306 23.38 -6.74 -23.28
N ASN A 307 24.01 -6.69 -24.46
CA ASN A 307 24.74 -7.85 -25.04
C ASN A 307 23.87 -9.13 -25.14
N GLY A 308 22.58 -9.00 -25.37
CA GLY A 308 21.63 -10.11 -25.48
C GLY A 308 21.11 -10.65 -24.18
N HIS A 309 21.39 -9.98 -23.06
CA HIS A 309 20.90 -10.29 -21.69
C HIS A 309 20.08 -9.16 -21.14
N HIS A 310 19.19 -9.45 -20.21
CA HIS A 310 18.49 -8.43 -19.44
C HIS A 310 19.37 -7.92 -18.31
N ASP A 311 19.45 -6.60 -18.18
CA ASP A 311 19.93 -5.99 -16.95
C ASP A 311 18.87 -6.18 -15.86
N LEU A 312 19.27 -6.71 -14.71
CA LEU A 312 18.43 -6.82 -13.53
C LEU A 312 18.92 -5.85 -12.49
N VAL A 313 18.01 -5.02 -11.97
CA VAL A 313 18.34 -4.11 -10.88
C VAL A 313 17.48 -4.45 -9.66
N THR A 314 18.12 -4.60 -8.50
CA THR A 314 17.43 -4.87 -7.23
C THR A 314 17.93 -3.95 -6.13
N ALA A 315 17.06 -3.63 -5.19
CA ALA A 315 17.43 -2.88 -3.99
C ALA A 315 16.95 -3.61 -2.73
N THR A 316 17.76 -3.51 -1.68
CA THR A 316 17.45 -4.02 -0.35
C THR A 316 17.21 -2.87 0.62
N ALA A 317 16.53 -3.15 1.74
CA ALA A 317 16.18 -2.12 2.71
C ALA A 317 17.41 -1.46 3.37
N ASN A 318 18.52 -2.19 3.55
CA ASN A 318 19.67 -1.69 4.31
C ASN A 318 21.02 -1.84 3.61
N PHE A 319 21.13 -2.60 2.51
CA PHE A 319 22.42 -2.92 1.88
C PHE A 319 22.64 -2.27 0.52
N GLY A 320 21.69 -1.46 0.07
CA GLY A 320 21.80 -0.69 -1.16
C GLY A 320 21.27 -1.42 -2.39
N THR A 321 21.77 -1.02 -3.53
CA THR A 321 21.31 -1.45 -4.86
C THR A 321 22.36 -2.28 -5.57
N GLU A 322 21.93 -3.37 -6.19
CA GLU A 322 22.78 -4.26 -6.97
C GLU A 322 22.26 -4.40 -8.40
N ILE A 323 23.16 -4.68 -9.32
CA ILE A 323 22.88 -4.88 -10.74
C ILE A 323 23.51 -6.18 -11.23
N SER A 324 22.80 -6.85 -12.12
CA SER A 324 23.32 -7.94 -12.94
C SER A 324 23.17 -7.57 -14.42
N HIS A 325 24.19 -7.84 -15.24
CA HIS A 325 24.20 -7.65 -16.70
C HIS A 325 24.12 -8.96 -17.48
N ASP A 326 23.80 -10.07 -16.81
CA ASP A 326 23.86 -11.42 -17.34
C ASP A 326 22.71 -12.31 -16.82
N ASP A 327 21.50 -11.74 -16.78
CA ASP A 327 20.26 -12.42 -16.34
C ASP A 327 20.35 -13.00 -14.91
N GLY A 328 21.16 -12.39 -14.04
CA GLY A 328 21.30 -12.79 -12.64
C GLY A 328 22.39 -13.82 -12.39
N VAL A 329 23.30 -14.08 -13.33
CA VAL A 329 24.42 -15.00 -13.12
C VAL A 329 25.49 -14.38 -12.21
N THR A 330 25.78 -13.09 -12.42
CA THR A 330 26.70 -12.33 -11.56
C THR A 330 26.04 -11.01 -11.11
N TRP A 331 26.42 -10.55 -9.92
CA TRP A 331 25.89 -9.33 -9.33
C TRP A 331 27.01 -8.42 -8.84
N ALA A 332 26.80 -7.12 -8.99
CA ALA A 332 27.72 -6.08 -8.52
C ALA A 332 26.94 -4.94 -7.88
N PRO A 333 27.50 -4.22 -6.88
CA PRO A 333 26.89 -3.01 -6.36
C PRO A 333 26.70 -1.95 -7.46
N LEU A 334 25.51 -1.35 -7.53
CA LEU A 334 25.24 -0.22 -8.42
C LEU A 334 25.73 1.06 -7.75
N SER A 335 26.99 1.44 -8.08
CA SER A 335 27.63 2.60 -7.46
C SER A 335 26.93 3.90 -7.85
N GLY A 336 26.70 4.79 -6.87
CA GLY A 336 26.05 6.09 -7.09
C GLY A 336 24.53 6.03 -7.17
N ALA A 337 23.92 4.85 -7.01
CA ALA A 337 22.47 4.75 -6.88
C ALA A 337 21.98 5.46 -5.61
N PRO A 338 20.80 6.14 -5.67
CA PRO A 338 20.15 6.70 -4.49
C PRO A 338 19.62 5.59 -3.57
N HIS A 339 18.99 5.97 -2.45
CA HIS A 339 18.28 5.04 -1.57
C HIS A 339 16.96 4.61 -2.22
N ILE A 340 16.97 3.47 -2.90
CA ILE A 340 15.85 2.98 -3.71
C ILE A 340 14.85 2.21 -2.85
N ASN A 341 13.57 2.62 -2.91
CA ASN A 341 12.45 1.94 -2.26
C ASN A 341 11.49 1.27 -3.28
N CYS A 342 11.44 1.72 -4.50
CA CYS A 342 10.72 1.11 -5.62
C CYS A 342 11.46 1.38 -6.93
N LEU A 343 11.18 0.58 -7.95
CA LEU A 343 11.71 0.74 -9.31
C LEU A 343 10.59 0.61 -10.32
N ALA A 344 10.62 1.43 -11.36
CA ALA A 344 9.77 1.33 -12.53
C ALA A 344 10.54 1.75 -13.77
N GLU A 345 10.29 1.11 -14.91
CA GLU A 345 10.86 1.47 -16.20
C GLU A 345 9.75 1.96 -17.12
N ASN A 346 9.97 3.08 -17.80
CA ASN A 346 9.04 3.59 -18.80
C ASN A 346 9.30 2.96 -20.19
N SER A 347 8.45 3.23 -21.16
CA SER A 347 8.58 2.66 -22.51
C SER A 347 9.82 3.14 -23.28
N ALA A 348 10.44 4.24 -22.85
CA ALA A 348 11.69 4.77 -23.39
C ALA A 348 12.94 4.10 -22.78
N GLY A 349 12.77 3.18 -21.83
CA GLY A 349 13.87 2.54 -21.12
C GLY A 349 14.54 3.41 -20.05
N GLU A 350 13.91 4.51 -19.63
CA GLU A 350 14.36 5.27 -18.47
C GLU A 350 13.99 4.51 -17.19
N LEU A 351 14.94 4.30 -16.28
CA LEU A 351 14.70 3.72 -14.98
C LEU A 351 14.35 4.82 -13.96
N TRP A 352 13.22 4.68 -13.33
CA TRP A 352 12.70 5.58 -12.29
C TRP A 352 12.73 4.87 -10.95
N ALA A 353 13.05 5.61 -9.90
CA ALA A 353 13.16 5.09 -8.54
C ALA A 353 12.41 5.96 -7.54
N CYS A 354 11.67 5.31 -6.64
CA CYS A 354 11.25 5.93 -5.38
C CYS A 354 12.48 6.11 -4.50
N THR A 355 12.73 7.34 -4.03
CA THR A 355 13.94 7.66 -3.29
C THR A 355 13.63 8.40 -1.98
N GLN A 356 14.65 8.66 -1.19
CA GLN A 356 14.50 9.22 0.15
C GLN A 356 14.53 10.74 0.13
N ASN A 357 13.35 11.39 0.10
CA ASN A 357 13.24 12.86 0.07
C ASN A 357 13.78 13.53 1.34
N TYR A 358 13.61 12.89 2.51
CA TYR A 358 14.08 13.40 3.80
C TYR A 358 14.98 12.38 4.48
N GLY A 359 15.97 12.85 5.23
CA GLY A 359 16.82 11.99 6.02
C GLY A 359 16.04 11.29 7.15
N VAL A 360 16.30 10.01 7.35
CA VAL A 360 15.77 9.23 8.47
C VAL A 360 16.90 9.01 9.46
N GLY A 361 16.81 9.61 10.63
CA GLY A 361 17.88 9.54 11.64
C GLY A 361 19.16 10.22 11.15
N GLN A 362 20.26 9.46 11.03
CA GLN A 362 21.55 9.95 10.50
C GLN A 362 21.77 9.57 9.02
N ALA A 363 20.80 8.95 8.36
CA ALA A 363 20.91 8.57 6.97
C ALA A 363 20.97 9.82 6.07
N GLN A 364 21.77 9.73 5.02
CA GLN A 364 21.80 10.77 4.00
C GLN A 364 20.47 10.79 3.26
N THR A 365 20.06 11.96 2.83
CA THR A 365 18.88 12.14 2.00
C THR A 365 19.27 12.28 0.53
N ASP A 366 18.43 11.77 -0.37
CA ASP A 366 18.53 12.01 -1.81
C ASP A 366 17.98 13.39 -2.18
N ASP A 367 17.28 14.05 -1.25
CA ASP A 367 16.56 15.32 -1.44
C ASP A 367 15.60 15.27 -2.64
N ALA A 368 15.00 14.10 -2.86
CA ALA A 368 13.95 13.85 -3.84
C ALA A 368 13.17 12.58 -3.44
N GLY A 369 11.87 12.58 -3.68
CA GLY A 369 11.00 11.38 -3.52
C GLY A 369 10.99 10.50 -4.76
N ILE A 370 11.38 11.06 -5.93
CA ILE A 370 11.55 10.32 -7.18
C ILE A 370 12.79 10.83 -7.90
N MET A 371 13.61 9.90 -8.35
CA MET A 371 14.74 10.16 -9.27
C MET A 371 14.67 9.24 -10.47
N LYS A 372 15.34 9.61 -11.58
CA LYS A 372 15.43 8.80 -12.80
C LYS A 372 16.82 8.77 -13.39
N THR A 373 17.09 7.75 -14.17
CA THR A 373 18.36 7.58 -14.90
C THR A 373 18.14 6.93 -16.26
N THR A 374 18.98 7.23 -17.21
CA THR A 374 19.06 6.56 -18.51
C THR A 374 20.33 5.71 -18.65
N ASP A 375 21.35 5.98 -17.84
CA ASP A 375 22.70 5.40 -17.93
C ASP A 375 23.09 4.60 -16.68
N LEU A 376 22.21 4.52 -15.68
CA LEU A 376 22.42 3.88 -14.37
C LEU A 376 23.55 4.52 -13.52
N ALA A 377 24.24 5.51 -14.05
CA ALA A 377 25.34 6.19 -13.37
C ALA A 377 24.93 7.56 -12.84
N THR A 378 24.10 8.28 -13.60
CA THR A 378 23.66 9.65 -13.26
C THR A 378 22.18 9.65 -12.96
N TRP A 379 21.80 10.16 -11.79
CA TRP A 379 20.41 10.22 -11.34
C TRP A 379 19.90 11.65 -11.28
N ALA A 380 18.85 11.94 -12.02
CA ALA A 380 18.17 13.23 -12.04
C ALA A 380 16.99 13.24 -11.08
N LYS A 381 16.83 14.31 -10.30
CA LYS A 381 15.66 14.52 -9.44
C LYS A 381 14.42 14.83 -10.28
N VAL A 382 13.30 14.19 -9.96
CA VAL A 382 12.03 14.38 -10.68
C VAL A 382 10.94 14.92 -9.77
N LEU A 383 10.76 14.37 -8.58
CA LEU A 383 9.81 14.85 -7.60
C LEU A 383 10.53 15.11 -6.27
N ARG A 384 10.46 16.35 -5.81
CA ARG A 384 10.70 16.72 -4.42
C ARG A 384 9.35 17.04 -3.81
N TYR A 385 9.06 16.56 -2.60
CA TYR A 385 7.73 16.79 -2.02
C TYR A 385 7.44 18.26 -1.76
N GLN A 386 8.50 19.06 -1.50
CA GLN A 386 8.39 20.51 -1.37
C GLN A 386 8.05 21.24 -2.67
N ASP A 387 8.16 20.56 -3.83
CA ASP A 387 7.85 21.13 -5.16
C ASP A 387 6.45 20.71 -5.67
N LEU A 388 5.64 20.02 -4.84
CA LEU A 388 4.25 19.72 -5.18
C LEU A 388 3.47 21.03 -5.44
N ALA A 389 2.84 21.10 -6.60
CA ALA A 389 2.11 22.31 -7.05
C ALA A 389 0.83 22.57 -6.23
N GLY A 390 0.31 21.57 -5.53
CA GLY A 390 -0.91 21.64 -4.75
C GLY A 390 -1.84 20.47 -5.03
N PRO A 391 -3.04 20.48 -4.47
CA PRO A 391 -4.08 19.50 -4.78
C PRO A 391 -4.46 19.54 -6.27
N VAL A 392 -5.00 18.41 -6.76
CA VAL A 392 -5.55 18.35 -8.13
C VAL A 392 -6.60 19.42 -8.32
N ALA A 393 -6.46 20.21 -9.39
CA ALA A 393 -7.34 21.34 -9.70
C ALA A 393 -8.43 20.96 -10.71
N GLY A 394 -9.49 21.77 -10.79
CA GLY A 394 -10.55 21.62 -11.80
C GLY A 394 -11.58 20.54 -11.47
N CYS A 395 -11.53 19.94 -10.30
CA CYS A 395 -12.48 18.94 -9.86
C CYS A 395 -13.85 19.54 -9.52
N GLY A 396 -14.92 18.79 -9.81
CA GLY A 396 -16.27 19.21 -9.50
C GLY A 396 -16.51 19.45 -8.00
N ALA A 397 -17.35 20.45 -7.67
CA ALA A 397 -17.62 20.83 -6.28
C ALA A 397 -18.12 19.70 -5.38
N ASP A 398 -18.67 18.64 -5.98
CA ASP A 398 -19.22 17.49 -5.24
C ASP A 398 -18.21 16.37 -4.99
N THR A 399 -17.02 16.42 -5.60
CA THR A 399 -15.97 15.42 -5.41
C THR A 399 -15.34 15.51 -4.02
N VAL A 400 -14.81 14.40 -3.53
CA VAL A 400 -14.03 14.36 -2.27
C VAL A 400 -12.75 15.19 -2.42
N GLU A 401 -12.12 15.14 -3.60
CA GLU A 401 -10.95 15.98 -3.91
C GLU A 401 -11.22 17.46 -3.62
N GLN A 402 -12.33 18.01 -4.13
CA GLN A 402 -12.68 19.42 -3.93
C GLN A 402 -13.14 19.72 -2.48
N LYS A 403 -13.90 18.80 -1.87
CA LYS A 403 -14.46 19.01 -0.53
C LYS A 403 -13.47 18.80 0.60
N THR A 404 -12.47 17.96 0.40
CA THR A 404 -11.52 17.54 1.44
C THR A 404 -10.08 17.91 1.09
N CYS A 405 -9.53 17.36 0.00
CA CYS A 405 -8.11 17.56 -0.33
C CYS A 405 -7.80 19.01 -0.65
N ASN A 406 -8.68 19.67 -1.40
CA ASN A 406 -8.52 21.06 -1.84
C ASN A 406 -8.91 22.10 -0.77
N GLN A 407 -9.13 21.67 0.48
CA GLN A 407 -9.37 22.58 1.60
C GLN A 407 -8.06 23.16 2.12
N ALA A 408 -8.01 24.47 2.30
CA ALA A 408 -6.83 25.16 2.81
C ALA A 408 -6.36 24.59 4.16
N THR A 409 -7.28 24.15 5.03
CA THR A 409 -6.95 23.55 6.32
C THR A 409 -6.18 22.25 6.19
N LEU A 410 -6.49 21.40 5.20
CA LEU A 410 -5.79 20.14 4.97
C LEU A 410 -4.50 20.36 4.19
N TRP A 411 -4.59 21.00 3.00
CA TRP A 411 -3.41 21.18 2.16
C TRP A 411 -2.32 22.01 2.84
N CYS A 412 -2.67 23.12 3.51
CA CYS A 412 -1.67 23.92 4.21
C CYS A 412 -0.95 23.13 5.31
N GLY A 413 -1.66 22.25 6.02
CA GLY A 413 -1.07 21.36 7.01
C GLY A 413 -0.09 20.37 6.40
N VAL A 414 -0.48 19.71 5.31
CA VAL A 414 0.37 18.78 4.55
C VAL A 414 1.59 19.51 3.98
N CYS A 415 1.37 20.63 3.29
CA CYS A 415 2.42 21.43 2.69
C CYS A 415 3.44 21.92 3.74
N ALA A 416 2.99 22.37 4.91
CA ALA A 416 3.87 22.76 5.99
C ALA A 416 4.76 21.59 6.48
N GLN A 417 4.20 20.40 6.60
CA GLN A 417 4.97 19.19 6.98
C GLN A 417 5.99 18.80 5.90
N LEU A 418 5.65 18.98 4.63
CA LEU A 418 6.54 18.71 3.51
C LEU A 418 7.58 19.82 3.26
N GLY A 419 7.45 20.96 3.92
CA GLY A 419 8.30 22.13 3.70
C GLY A 419 8.04 22.83 2.37
N CYS A 420 6.84 22.66 1.77
CA CYS A 420 6.47 23.35 0.55
C CYS A 420 5.90 24.74 0.82
N THR A 421 5.78 25.57 -0.23
CA THR A 421 5.14 26.86 -0.17
C THR A 421 3.80 26.78 -0.90
N PRO A 422 2.66 26.87 -0.18
CA PRO A 422 1.36 26.83 -0.82
C PRO A 422 1.22 27.95 -1.87
N ALA A 423 0.55 27.63 -2.99
CA ALA A 423 0.24 28.65 -4.01
C ALA A 423 -0.59 29.79 -3.40
N ALA A 424 -0.49 31.00 -3.97
CA ALA A 424 -1.17 32.19 -3.47
C ALA A 424 -2.71 32.08 -3.44
N SER A 425 -3.29 31.11 -4.16
CA SER A 425 -4.72 30.78 -4.12
C SER A 425 -5.15 30.15 -2.79
N PHE A 426 -4.21 29.59 -1.99
CA PHE A 426 -4.50 29.00 -0.69
C PHE A 426 -4.19 30.01 0.42
N VAL A 427 -5.22 30.48 1.10
CA VAL A 427 -5.08 31.32 2.31
C VAL A 427 -4.86 30.38 3.51
N CYS A 428 -3.60 30.10 3.81
CA CYS A 428 -3.27 29.21 4.90
C CYS A 428 -3.46 29.89 6.26
N PRO A 429 -4.06 29.20 7.26
CA PRO A 429 -4.13 29.71 8.63
C PRO A 429 -2.73 29.96 9.21
N VAL A 430 -2.54 31.07 9.91
CA VAL A 430 -1.24 31.47 10.49
C VAL A 430 -0.65 30.41 11.45
N ALA A 431 -1.52 29.64 12.11
CA ALA A 431 -1.11 28.55 13.01
C ALA A 431 -0.46 27.36 12.30
N ALA A 432 -0.65 27.20 10.98
CA ALA A 432 -0.03 26.12 10.22
C ALA A 432 1.47 26.35 9.96
N SER A 433 1.96 27.59 10.12
CA SER A 433 3.37 27.95 9.86
C SER A 433 4.32 27.71 11.05
N GLU A 434 3.79 27.35 12.23
CA GLU A 434 4.60 27.16 13.44
C GLU A 434 4.91 25.68 13.79
N VAL A 435 4.51 24.72 12.97
CA VAL A 435 4.86 23.31 13.20
C VAL A 435 6.33 23.12 12.80
N PRO A 436 7.25 22.79 13.74
CA PRO A 436 8.65 22.56 13.40
C PRO A 436 8.75 21.43 12.37
N VAL A 437 9.45 21.67 11.29
CA VAL A 437 9.71 20.71 10.19
C VAL A 437 10.49 19.46 10.68
N ASN A 438 11.04 19.50 11.88
CA ASN A 438 11.67 18.37 12.56
C ASN A 438 11.27 18.39 14.04
N PRO A 439 10.28 17.59 14.49
CA PRO A 439 10.22 17.28 15.90
C PRO A 439 11.51 16.53 16.27
N PRO A 440 12.20 16.89 17.37
CA PRO A 440 13.35 16.13 17.83
C PRO A 440 12.86 14.69 18.06
N MET A 441 13.47 13.71 17.37
CA MET A 441 13.22 12.30 17.60
C MET A 441 13.65 11.96 19.02
N THR A 442 12.70 11.96 19.95
CA THR A 442 12.91 11.29 21.22
C THR A 442 13.04 9.80 20.93
N LYS A 443 14.16 9.21 21.33
CA LYS A 443 14.39 7.77 21.33
C LYS A 443 13.24 7.09 22.09
N GLY A 444 12.28 6.51 21.36
CA GLY A 444 11.14 5.80 21.93
C GLY A 444 10.57 4.86 20.90
N GLY A 445 10.82 3.60 21.09
CA GLY A 445 10.38 2.36 20.55
C GLY A 445 9.25 2.33 19.51
N CYS A 446 9.48 1.50 18.51
CA CYS A 446 8.45 0.86 17.70
C CYS A 446 7.40 0.20 18.61
N CYS A 447 6.11 0.30 18.18
CA CYS A 447 4.94 -0.36 18.77
C CYS A 447 4.35 0.32 20.01
N ASP A 448 3.72 1.47 19.78
CA ASP A 448 2.60 1.85 20.64
C ASP A 448 1.30 1.55 19.90
N THR A 449 0.69 0.42 20.24
CA THR A 449 -0.65 0.05 19.79
C THR A 449 -1.61 1.06 20.36
N GLY A 450 -2.01 2.01 19.53
CA GLY A 450 -2.94 3.07 19.88
C GLY A 450 -4.17 2.53 20.60
N ALA A 451 -4.40 3.04 21.78
CA ALA A 451 -5.59 2.75 22.59
C ALA A 451 -6.85 2.96 21.76
N SER A 452 -7.67 1.92 21.68
CA SER A 452 -8.99 1.96 21.06
C SER A 452 -9.86 3.08 21.66
N PRO A 453 -10.77 3.70 20.90
CA PRO A 453 -11.62 4.82 21.37
C PRO A 453 -12.59 4.48 22.53
N GLY A 454 -12.54 3.27 23.08
CA GLY A 454 -13.38 2.82 24.19
C GLY A 454 -12.84 3.11 25.60
N GLY A 455 -11.60 3.60 25.76
CA GLY A 455 -10.97 3.77 27.07
C GLY A 455 -11.68 4.74 28.04
N PRO A 456 -12.13 5.92 27.62
CA PRO A 456 -12.80 6.87 28.52
C PRO A 456 -14.19 6.44 28.97
N LEU A 457 -14.93 5.70 28.14
CA LEU A 457 -16.27 5.21 28.47
C LEU A 457 -16.23 4.03 29.46
N ALA A 458 -15.24 3.16 29.37
CA ALA A 458 -15.07 2.05 30.31
C ALA A 458 -14.68 2.53 31.71
N LEU A 459 -13.88 3.60 31.83
CA LEU A 459 -13.52 4.19 33.12
C LEU A 459 -14.71 4.90 33.79
N ALA A 460 -15.55 5.59 33.01
CA ALA A 460 -16.74 6.26 33.52
C ALA A 460 -17.79 5.25 34.00
N LEU A 461 -17.96 4.12 33.35
CA LEU A 461 -18.87 3.05 33.77
C LEU A 461 -18.36 2.30 35.01
N SER A 462 -17.07 2.10 35.16
CA SER A 462 -16.50 1.44 36.34
C SER A 462 -16.58 2.31 37.61
N VAL A 463 -16.47 3.62 37.51
CA VAL A 463 -16.67 4.55 38.63
C VAL A 463 -18.15 4.62 39.03
N ALA A 464 -19.09 4.60 38.09
CA ALA A 464 -20.53 4.60 38.37
C ALA A 464 -21.00 3.32 39.06
N THR A 465 -20.44 2.16 38.73
CA THR A 465 -20.78 0.87 39.38
C THR A 465 -20.19 0.73 40.78
N LEU A 466 -19.06 1.40 41.08
CA LEU A 466 -18.49 1.43 42.43
C LEU A 466 -19.27 2.29 43.41
N LEU A 467 -19.96 3.33 42.90
CA LEU A 467 -20.79 4.23 43.73
C LEU A 467 -22.21 3.71 43.99
N TRP A 468 -22.63 2.66 43.25
CA TRP A 468 -24.01 2.14 43.35
C TRP A 468 -24.09 0.74 44.00
N ARG A 469 -23.26 0.44 45.05
CA ARG A 469 -23.47 -0.75 45.89
C ARG A 469 -24.53 -0.48 46.91
N PRO A 470 -25.71 -1.19 46.91
CA PRO A 470 -26.71 -1.07 47.96
C PRO A 470 -26.14 -1.63 49.27
N ARG A 471 -26.20 -0.80 50.34
CA ARG A 471 -25.88 -1.23 51.71
C ARG A 471 -26.78 -2.38 52.11
N ARG A 472 -26.28 -3.61 52.10
CA ARG A 472 -26.97 -4.75 52.76
C ARG A 472 -26.99 -4.49 54.26
N ARG A 473 -28.22 -4.30 54.82
CA ARG A 473 -28.45 -4.30 56.27
C ARG A 473 -28.12 -5.69 56.80
N LEU A 474 -27.15 -5.80 57.68
CA LEU A 474 -26.95 -6.93 58.56
C LEU A 474 -28.14 -6.97 59.53
N ARG A 475 -28.99 -8.02 59.43
CA ARG A 475 -29.91 -8.42 60.52
C ARG A 475 -29.14 -9.38 61.44
N SER A 476 -29.04 -8.98 62.72
CA SER A 476 -28.60 -9.79 63.82
C SER A 476 -29.56 -10.93 64.08
N ARG A 477 -29.08 -12.11 64.19
CA ARG A 477 -29.42 -13.16 65.17
C ARG A 477 -28.19 -13.98 65.48
#